data_665378dc4152cdddbd06bcf965ea39b8
#
_entry.id   665378dc4152cdddbd06bcf965ea39b8
#
_cell.length_a   1.000
_cell.length_b   1.000
_cell.length_c   1.000
_cell.angle_alpha   90.00
_cell.angle_beta   90.00
_cell.angle_gamma   90.00
#
_symmetry.space_group_name_H-M   'P 1'
#
loop_
_entity.id
_entity.type
_entity.pdbx_description
1 polymer ?
#
loop_
_entity_poly.entity_id
_entity_poly.type
_entity_poly.pdbx_seq_one_letter_code
_entity_poly.pdbx_strand_id
1 'polypeptide(L)'
;MATPRTMAAEPPVTPPSVWDPIVRLTHWGIAIAVLINALVSDGGSLLHVSLGWLVMALLLLRLVWGVLGPSEARFSAFPPNPVAAVRHLGQLLSGRVEHYPSHNPAGALMAYAFWAALAVVAASGLVMTGGATPMQVSAEKAAVASGDWSALIRESDGESPETDKRLRHTAEEVHEVASNLLLFLAALHVAGVFVEGRAMRRNLVKPMVLGDRRK
;
A
#
# COMPACT_ATOMS: atom_id res chain seq x y z
N MET A 1 -19.47 48.65 -36.30
CA MET A 1 -18.66 48.64 -35.08
C MET A 1 -18.99 47.36 -34.33
N ALA A 2 -18.07 46.39 -34.33
CA ALA A 2 -18.25 45.12 -33.61
C ALA A 2 -17.66 45.29 -32.22
N THR A 3 -18.46 45.06 -31.18
CA THR A 3 -18.04 45.08 -29.79
C THR A 3 -17.08 43.92 -29.51
N PRO A 4 -15.93 44.16 -28.90
CA PRO A 4 -15.01 43.06 -28.54
C PRO A 4 -15.66 42.16 -27.48
N ARG A 5 -15.74 40.86 -27.79
CA ARG A 5 -16.20 39.82 -26.88
C ARG A 5 -15.15 39.69 -25.76
N THR A 6 -15.50 40.15 -24.59
CA THR A 6 -14.66 39.96 -23.39
C THR A 6 -14.55 38.45 -23.15
N MET A 7 -13.38 37.87 -23.36
CA MET A 7 -13.10 36.49 -22.96
C MET A 7 -13.21 36.46 -21.43
N ALA A 8 -14.20 35.73 -20.94
CA ALA A 8 -14.30 35.45 -19.52
C ALA A 8 -13.02 34.73 -19.09
N ALA A 9 -12.30 35.30 -18.10
CA ALA A 9 -11.14 34.66 -17.54
C ALA A 9 -11.55 33.28 -17.02
N GLU A 10 -10.87 32.23 -17.45
CA GLU A 10 -11.05 30.91 -16.86
C GLU A 10 -10.88 31.02 -15.34
N PRO A 11 -11.79 30.42 -14.55
CA PRO A 11 -11.64 30.44 -13.10
C PRO A 11 -10.28 29.84 -12.74
N PRO A 12 -9.57 30.44 -11.77
CA PRO A 12 -8.25 29.97 -11.35
C PRO A 12 -8.39 28.49 -10.96
N VAL A 13 -7.62 27.62 -11.63
CA VAL A 13 -7.51 26.21 -11.28
C VAL A 13 -6.97 26.15 -9.86
N THR A 14 -7.86 25.98 -8.90
CA THR A 14 -7.45 25.79 -7.51
C THR A 14 -6.60 24.51 -7.47
N PRO A 15 -5.36 24.58 -6.97
CA PRO A 15 -4.57 23.37 -6.80
C PRO A 15 -5.38 22.38 -5.94
N PRO A 16 -5.41 21.09 -6.31
CA PRO A 16 -6.21 20.10 -5.61
C PRO A 16 -5.86 20.14 -4.14
N SER A 17 -6.90 20.27 -3.35
CA SER A 17 -6.78 20.23 -1.91
C SER A 17 -6.29 18.86 -1.49
N VAL A 18 -5.10 18.79 -0.87
CA VAL A 18 -4.85 17.91 0.24
C VAL A 18 -5.25 16.44 0.03
N TRP A 19 -4.33 15.57 0.26
CA TRP A 19 -4.57 14.14 0.32
C TRP A 19 -5.79 13.83 1.22
N ASP A 20 -6.75 13.13 0.67
CA ASP A 20 -7.96 12.66 1.34
C ASP A 20 -7.63 11.96 2.66
N PRO A 21 -8.36 12.20 3.77
CA PRO A 21 -8.07 11.61 5.06
C PRO A 21 -8.00 10.08 5.05
N ILE A 22 -8.85 9.40 4.26
CA ILE A 22 -8.84 7.94 4.15
C ILE A 22 -7.59 7.46 3.40
N VAL A 23 -7.18 8.17 2.34
CA VAL A 23 -5.93 7.89 1.64
C VAL A 23 -4.73 8.03 2.57
N ARG A 24 -4.71 9.07 3.42
CA ARG A 24 -3.66 9.29 4.41
C ARG A 24 -3.65 8.22 5.50
N LEU A 25 -4.83 7.90 6.04
CA LEU A 25 -4.97 6.85 7.06
C LEU A 25 -4.48 5.50 6.55
N THR A 26 -4.94 5.10 5.36
CA THR A 26 -4.54 3.81 4.76
C THR A 26 -3.06 3.79 4.42
N HIS A 27 -2.51 4.88 3.87
CA HIS A 27 -1.08 4.98 3.55
C HIS A 27 -0.21 4.81 4.80
N TRP A 28 -0.42 5.66 5.83
CA TRP A 28 0.43 5.62 7.03
C TRP A 28 0.16 4.38 7.88
N GLY A 29 -1.09 3.93 7.96
CA GLY A 29 -1.44 2.69 8.67
C GLY A 29 -0.73 1.47 8.06
N ILE A 30 -0.77 1.32 6.73
CA ILE A 30 -0.06 0.25 6.03
C ILE A 30 1.46 0.41 6.19
N ALA A 31 2.01 1.61 5.98
CA ALA A 31 3.46 1.83 6.08
C ALA A 31 4.00 1.47 7.47
N ILE A 32 3.32 1.93 8.53
CA ILE A 32 3.73 1.64 9.92
C ILE A 32 3.59 0.14 10.22
N ALA A 33 2.47 -0.49 9.84
CA ALA A 33 2.25 -1.91 10.08
C ALA A 33 3.28 -2.79 9.35
N VAL A 34 3.60 -2.46 8.09
CA VAL A 34 4.64 -3.16 7.30
C VAL A 34 6.01 -2.98 7.95
N LEU A 35 6.37 -1.77 8.38
CA LEU A 35 7.67 -1.54 9.04
C LEU A 35 7.78 -2.27 10.38
N ILE A 36 6.72 -2.30 11.18
CA ILE A 36 6.71 -3.08 12.44
C ILE A 36 6.85 -4.57 12.14
N ASN A 37 6.13 -5.08 11.13
CA ASN A 37 6.24 -6.48 10.74
C ASN A 37 7.64 -6.85 10.22
N ALA A 38 8.29 -5.94 9.50
CA ALA A 38 9.61 -6.21 8.95
C ALA A 38 10.76 -6.09 9.96
N LEU A 39 10.62 -5.21 10.97
CA LEU A 39 11.75 -4.84 11.84
C LEU A 39 11.60 -5.31 13.30
N VAL A 40 10.38 -5.60 13.74
CA VAL A 40 10.07 -5.82 15.15
C VAL A 40 9.38 -7.16 15.43
N SER A 41 8.53 -7.64 14.51
CA SER A 41 7.76 -8.86 14.75
C SER A 41 8.47 -10.11 14.23
N ASP A 42 8.40 -11.19 15.01
CA ASP A 42 8.78 -12.51 14.51
C ASP A 42 7.70 -13.06 13.58
N GLY A 43 8.09 -13.74 12.49
CA GLY A 43 7.18 -14.36 11.54
C GLY A 43 6.21 -15.33 12.25
N GLY A 44 4.93 -15.29 11.90
CA GLY A 44 3.89 -16.13 12.54
C GLY A 44 3.55 -15.78 13.98
N SER A 45 4.17 -14.76 14.57
CA SER A 45 3.81 -14.28 15.92
C SER A 45 2.39 -13.66 15.92
N LEU A 46 1.78 -13.57 17.10
CA LEU A 46 0.49 -12.90 17.26
C LEU A 46 0.52 -11.46 16.72
N LEU A 47 1.63 -10.75 16.95
CA LEU A 47 1.80 -9.39 16.44
C LEU A 47 1.85 -9.38 14.92
N HIS A 48 2.64 -10.28 14.32
CA HIS A 48 2.78 -10.40 12.86
C HIS A 48 1.42 -10.67 12.20
N VAL A 49 0.70 -11.66 12.70
CA VAL A 49 -0.63 -12.03 12.17
C VAL A 49 -1.63 -10.89 12.36
N SER A 50 -1.63 -10.23 13.54
CA SER A 50 -2.55 -9.11 13.81
C SER A 50 -2.31 -7.92 12.88
N LEU A 51 -1.06 -7.56 12.65
CA LEU A 51 -0.68 -6.50 11.71
C LEU A 51 -0.97 -6.91 10.26
N GLY A 52 -0.80 -8.18 9.90
CA GLY A 52 -1.19 -8.72 8.59
C GLY A 52 -2.68 -8.53 8.31
N TRP A 53 -3.55 -8.86 9.26
CA TRP A 53 -4.99 -8.64 9.17
C TRP A 53 -5.34 -7.15 9.10
N LEU A 54 -4.65 -6.30 9.86
CA LEU A 54 -4.83 -4.84 9.78
C LEU A 54 -4.45 -4.30 8.39
N VAL A 55 -3.30 -4.73 7.85
CA VAL A 55 -2.86 -4.33 6.49
C VAL A 55 -3.87 -4.76 5.44
N MET A 56 -4.40 -5.98 5.54
CA MET A 56 -5.43 -6.48 4.63
C MET A 56 -6.71 -5.62 4.70
N ALA A 57 -7.18 -5.30 5.90
CA ALA A 57 -8.35 -4.44 6.08
C ALA A 57 -8.13 -3.03 5.52
N LEU A 58 -6.96 -2.43 5.77
CA LEU A 58 -6.60 -1.11 5.24
C LEU A 58 -6.44 -1.12 3.71
N LEU A 59 -5.87 -2.20 3.15
CA LEU A 59 -5.77 -2.38 1.70
C LEU A 59 -7.16 -2.48 1.07
N LEU A 60 -8.05 -3.32 1.61
CA LEU A 60 -9.42 -3.43 1.13
C LEU A 60 -10.16 -2.09 1.21
N LEU A 61 -10.03 -1.37 2.34
CA LEU A 61 -10.59 -0.03 2.48
C LEU A 61 -10.05 0.91 1.39
N ARG A 62 -8.75 0.88 1.11
CA ARG A 62 -8.14 1.72 0.07
C ARG A 62 -8.62 1.36 -1.34
N LEU A 63 -8.77 0.07 -1.64
CA LEU A 63 -9.28 -0.39 -2.94
C LEU A 63 -10.74 0.02 -3.14
N VAL A 64 -11.59 -0.16 -2.14
CA VAL A 64 -12.99 0.31 -2.17
C VAL A 64 -13.04 1.83 -2.33
N TRP A 65 -12.21 2.57 -1.59
CA TRP A 65 -12.12 4.02 -1.68
C TRP A 65 -11.59 4.51 -3.03
N GLY A 66 -10.79 3.70 -3.71
CA GLY A 66 -10.32 3.94 -5.08
C GLY A 66 -11.44 3.90 -6.13
N VAL A 67 -12.58 3.32 -5.79
CA VAL A 67 -13.79 3.30 -6.65
C VAL A 67 -14.81 4.32 -6.20
N LEU A 68 -15.10 4.39 -4.89
CA LEU A 68 -16.20 5.18 -4.32
C LEU A 68 -15.77 6.56 -3.80
N GLY A 69 -14.47 6.79 -3.60
CA GLY A 69 -13.93 8.03 -3.04
C GLY A 69 -14.09 9.27 -3.92
N PRO A 70 -13.59 10.42 -3.47
CA PRO A 70 -13.56 11.65 -4.24
C PRO A 70 -12.73 11.49 -5.54
N SER A 71 -12.93 12.37 -6.51
CA SER A 71 -12.33 12.28 -7.85
C SER A 71 -10.82 12.06 -7.82
N GLU A 72 -10.10 12.75 -6.94
CA GLU A 72 -8.64 12.71 -6.83
C GLU A 72 -8.11 11.41 -6.19
N ALA A 73 -8.95 10.71 -5.41
CA ALA A 73 -8.62 9.44 -4.78
C ALA A 73 -8.91 8.22 -5.66
N ARG A 74 -9.71 8.41 -6.74
CA ARG A 74 -10.12 7.31 -7.62
C ARG A 74 -8.99 6.83 -8.52
N PHE A 75 -9.03 5.55 -8.86
CA PHE A 75 -8.09 4.93 -9.81
C PHE A 75 -8.12 5.59 -11.19
N SER A 76 -9.28 6.11 -11.60
CA SER A 76 -9.44 6.84 -12.88
C SER A 76 -8.64 8.14 -12.95
N ALA A 77 -8.25 8.73 -11.79
CA ALA A 77 -7.47 9.95 -11.76
C ALA A 77 -5.97 9.73 -12.07
N PHE A 78 -5.47 8.50 -11.89
CA PHE A 78 -4.06 8.15 -12.09
C PHE A 78 -3.92 6.73 -12.65
N PRO A 79 -4.38 6.46 -13.88
CA PRO A 79 -4.24 5.14 -14.50
C PRO A 79 -2.76 4.77 -14.65
N PRO A 80 -2.39 3.49 -14.45
CA PRO A 80 -1.00 3.06 -14.57
C PRO A 80 -0.54 3.17 -16.03
N ASN A 81 0.52 3.94 -16.26
CA ASN A 81 1.11 4.12 -17.59
C ASN A 81 2.65 4.01 -17.51
N PRO A 82 3.23 2.83 -17.82
CA PRO A 82 4.67 2.61 -17.74
C PRO A 82 5.49 3.54 -18.64
N VAL A 83 4.98 3.84 -19.85
CA VAL A 83 5.68 4.72 -20.80
C VAL A 83 5.73 6.16 -20.27
N ALA A 84 4.61 6.64 -19.73
CA ALA A 84 4.57 7.96 -19.10
C ALA A 84 5.46 8.02 -17.84
N ALA A 85 5.54 6.94 -17.06
CA ALA A 85 6.40 6.84 -15.88
C ALA A 85 7.89 6.96 -16.26
N VAL A 86 8.34 6.20 -17.27
CA VAL A 86 9.74 6.29 -17.76
C VAL A 86 10.05 7.68 -18.30
N ARG A 87 9.13 8.26 -19.07
CA ARG A 87 9.26 9.64 -19.57
C ARG A 87 9.39 10.65 -18.43
N HIS A 88 8.52 10.55 -17.43
CA HIS A 88 8.55 11.42 -16.25
C HIS A 88 9.88 11.32 -15.50
N LEU A 89 10.42 10.12 -15.29
CA LEU A 89 11.74 9.93 -14.67
C LEU A 89 12.85 10.57 -15.50
N GLY A 90 12.83 10.44 -16.83
CA GLY A 90 13.79 11.10 -17.72
C GLY A 90 13.71 12.64 -17.65
N GLN A 91 12.49 13.19 -17.57
CA GLN A 91 12.25 14.62 -17.39
C GLN A 91 12.79 15.11 -16.04
N LEU A 92 12.52 14.37 -14.96
CA LEU A 92 12.99 14.68 -13.61
C LEU A 92 14.52 14.72 -13.55
N LEU A 93 15.19 13.74 -14.15
CA LEU A 93 16.67 13.70 -14.24
C LEU A 93 17.24 14.84 -15.08
N SER A 94 16.47 15.34 -16.05
CA SER A 94 16.85 16.49 -16.90
C SER A 94 16.49 17.83 -16.27
N GLY A 95 16.01 17.86 -15.02
CA GLY A 95 15.60 19.07 -14.31
C GLY A 95 14.29 19.70 -14.81
N ARG A 96 13.54 18.99 -15.65
CA ARG A 96 12.22 19.42 -16.13
C ARG A 96 11.15 18.85 -15.20
N VAL A 97 10.49 19.73 -14.45
CA VAL A 97 9.49 19.33 -13.45
C VAL A 97 8.10 19.69 -13.96
N GLU A 98 7.26 18.71 -14.14
CA GLU A 98 5.82 18.87 -14.43
C GLU A 98 5.01 18.77 -13.15
N HIS A 99 3.92 19.56 -13.07
CA HIS A 99 2.98 19.52 -11.95
C HIS A 99 1.79 18.66 -12.30
N TYR A 100 1.49 17.68 -11.47
CA TYR A 100 0.34 16.79 -11.62
C TYR A 100 -0.71 17.07 -10.53
N PRO A 101 -2.01 17.06 -10.86
CA PRO A 101 -3.07 17.35 -9.88
C PRO A 101 -3.24 16.26 -8.81
N SER A 102 -2.77 15.03 -9.08
CA SER A 102 -2.80 13.89 -8.16
C SER A 102 -1.43 13.24 -8.12
N HIS A 103 -1.32 11.97 -8.49
CA HIS A 103 -0.05 11.28 -8.62
C HIS A 103 0.64 11.65 -9.94
N ASN A 104 1.97 11.83 -9.91
CA ASN A 104 2.75 11.79 -11.15
C ASN A 104 2.74 10.36 -11.72
N PRO A 105 3.07 10.17 -13.02
CA PRO A 105 3.00 8.85 -13.65
C PRO A 105 3.86 7.77 -12.98
N ALA A 106 5.03 8.12 -12.44
CA ALA A 106 5.89 7.18 -11.71
C ALA A 106 5.29 6.82 -10.34
N GLY A 107 4.73 7.79 -9.61
CA GLY A 107 4.01 7.57 -8.36
C GLY A 107 2.73 6.76 -8.54
N ALA A 108 2.00 6.96 -9.65
CA ALA A 108 0.85 6.14 -9.99
C ALA A 108 1.26 4.67 -10.17
N LEU A 109 2.27 4.41 -11.01
CA LEU A 109 2.76 3.05 -11.24
C LEU A 109 3.25 2.40 -9.94
N MET A 110 3.96 3.16 -9.10
CA MET A 110 4.43 2.71 -7.79
C MET A 110 3.27 2.33 -6.87
N ALA A 111 2.18 3.10 -6.84
CA ALA A 111 1.00 2.78 -6.03
C ALA A 111 0.38 1.43 -6.44
N TYR A 112 0.22 1.18 -7.74
CA TYR A 112 -0.27 -0.11 -8.23
C TYR A 112 0.68 -1.26 -7.92
N ALA A 113 2.00 -1.05 -8.02
CA ALA A 113 3.00 -2.05 -7.64
C ALA A 113 2.92 -2.40 -6.15
N PHE A 114 2.72 -1.41 -5.28
CA PHE A 114 2.50 -1.64 -3.84
C PHE A 114 1.24 -2.45 -3.57
N TRP A 115 0.11 -2.10 -4.19
CA TRP A 115 -1.14 -2.84 -3.96
C TRP A 115 -1.04 -4.28 -4.45
N ALA A 116 -0.40 -4.52 -5.59
CA ALA A 116 -0.15 -5.87 -6.06
C ALA A 116 0.76 -6.67 -5.11
N ALA A 117 1.88 -6.09 -4.67
CA ALA A 117 2.79 -6.73 -3.72
C ALA A 117 2.10 -7.02 -2.38
N LEU A 118 1.35 -6.06 -1.82
CA LEU A 118 0.57 -6.23 -0.58
C LEU A 118 -0.49 -7.31 -0.72
N ALA A 119 -1.18 -7.41 -1.86
CA ALA A 119 -2.16 -8.45 -2.11
C ALA A 119 -1.50 -9.84 -2.15
N VAL A 120 -0.33 -9.96 -2.76
CA VAL A 120 0.44 -11.23 -2.79
C VAL A 120 0.92 -11.60 -1.39
N VAL A 121 1.49 -10.66 -0.62
CA VAL A 121 1.90 -10.88 0.77
C VAL A 121 0.73 -11.31 1.64
N ALA A 122 -0.42 -10.64 1.54
CA ALA A 122 -1.62 -10.99 2.31
C ALA A 122 -2.15 -12.37 1.92
N ALA A 123 -2.27 -12.67 0.62
CA ALA A 123 -2.77 -13.96 0.13
C ALA A 123 -1.86 -15.13 0.54
N SER A 124 -0.54 -14.99 0.36
CA SER A 124 0.42 -16.02 0.78
C SER A 124 0.41 -16.23 2.29
N GLY A 125 0.35 -15.15 3.09
CA GLY A 125 0.22 -15.24 4.54
C GLY A 125 -1.05 -15.94 4.99
N LEU A 126 -2.19 -15.72 4.33
CA LEU A 126 -3.44 -16.45 4.60
C LEU A 126 -3.30 -17.94 4.29
N VAL A 127 -2.65 -18.30 3.18
CA VAL A 127 -2.39 -19.71 2.84
C VAL A 127 -1.49 -20.37 3.89
N MET A 128 -0.40 -19.70 4.29
CA MET A 128 0.53 -20.24 5.30
C MET A 128 -0.15 -20.50 6.65
N THR A 129 -1.01 -19.60 7.07
CA THR A 129 -1.72 -19.69 8.36
C THR A 129 -3.02 -20.50 8.29
N GLY A 130 -3.44 -20.97 7.09
CA GLY A 130 -4.77 -21.55 6.89
C GLY A 130 -5.89 -20.58 7.24
N GLY A 131 -5.68 -19.28 7.07
CA GLY A 131 -6.63 -18.22 7.41
C GLY A 131 -6.77 -17.95 8.91
N ALA A 132 -5.85 -18.41 9.75
CA ALA A 132 -5.94 -18.22 11.20
C ALA A 132 -6.06 -16.74 11.57
N THR A 133 -7.05 -16.41 12.37
CA THR A 133 -7.27 -15.07 12.90
C THR A 133 -6.38 -14.81 14.12
N PRO A 134 -6.14 -13.55 14.49
CA PRO A 134 -5.39 -13.23 15.71
C PRO A 134 -5.96 -13.87 16.97
N MET A 135 -7.29 -14.02 17.05
CA MET A 135 -7.95 -14.68 18.19
C MET A 135 -7.61 -16.17 18.25
N GLN A 136 -7.61 -16.86 17.10
CA GLN A 136 -7.22 -18.28 17.02
C GLN A 136 -5.76 -18.47 17.40
N VAL A 137 -4.84 -17.66 16.89
CA VAL A 137 -3.42 -17.69 17.26
C VAL A 137 -3.23 -17.45 18.77
N SER A 138 -3.99 -16.52 19.34
CA SER A 138 -3.96 -16.25 20.78
C SER A 138 -4.48 -17.44 21.60
N ALA A 139 -5.57 -18.06 21.19
CA ALA A 139 -6.15 -19.22 21.86
C ALA A 139 -5.22 -20.44 21.78
N GLU A 140 -4.63 -20.72 20.62
CA GLU A 140 -3.64 -21.79 20.44
C GLU A 140 -2.42 -21.60 21.35
N LYS A 141 -1.89 -20.38 21.45
CA LYS A 141 -0.78 -20.07 22.36
C LYS A 141 -1.15 -20.26 23.84
N ALA A 142 -2.35 -19.86 24.23
CA ALA A 142 -2.82 -20.04 25.60
C ALA A 142 -3.01 -21.53 25.93
N ALA A 143 -3.57 -22.32 25.01
CA ALA A 143 -3.74 -23.77 25.17
C ALA A 143 -2.40 -24.49 25.33
N VAL A 144 -1.42 -24.19 24.46
CA VAL A 144 -0.05 -24.75 24.57
C VAL A 144 0.61 -24.35 25.90
N ALA A 145 0.45 -23.11 26.34
CA ALA A 145 1.00 -22.63 27.61
C ALA A 145 0.37 -23.34 28.83
N SER A 146 -0.87 -23.81 28.72
CA SER A 146 -1.55 -24.63 29.74
C SER A 146 -1.24 -26.13 29.65
N GLY A 147 -0.42 -26.56 28.68
CA GLY A 147 -0.06 -27.97 28.46
C GLY A 147 -1.04 -28.72 27.55
N ASP A 148 -1.99 -28.06 26.93
CA ASP A 148 -2.91 -28.66 25.97
C ASP A 148 -2.33 -28.61 24.56
N TRP A 149 -1.63 -29.68 24.18
CA TRP A 149 -1.03 -29.83 22.84
C TRP A 149 -2.03 -30.26 21.78
N SER A 150 -3.26 -30.67 22.17
CA SER A 150 -4.28 -31.08 21.21
C SER A 150 -4.75 -29.93 20.34
N ALA A 151 -4.63 -28.69 20.83
CA ALA A 151 -4.95 -27.47 20.07
C ALA A 151 -4.08 -27.28 18.80
N LEU A 152 -2.93 -27.95 18.71
CA LEU A 152 -2.05 -27.91 17.53
C LEU A 152 -2.44 -28.96 16.48
N ILE A 153 -3.32 -29.90 16.81
CA ILE A 153 -3.77 -30.94 15.88
C ILE A 153 -4.91 -30.36 15.08
N ARG A 154 -4.61 -29.88 13.89
CA ARG A 154 -5.65 -29.51 12.90
C ARG A 154 -5.99 -30.74 12.07
N GLU A 155 -7.24 -31.19 12.12
CA GLU A 155 -7.72 -32.17 11.17
C GLU A 155 -7.67 -31.57 9.77
N SER A 156 -6.92 -32.22 8.87
CA SER A 156 -6.86 -31.81 7.46
C SER A 156 -8.12 -32.33 6.77
N ASP A 157 -9.05 -31.44 6.46
CA ASP A 157 -10.24 -31.74 5.68
C ASP A 157 -9.87 -32.18 4.25
N GLY A 158 -9.62 -33.49 4.06
CA GLY A 158 -9.70 -34.16 2.77
C GLY A 158 -8.56 -34.00 1.77
N GLU A 159 -7.57 -33.16 1.97
CA GLU A 159 -6.36 -33.08 1.11
C GLU A 159 -5.24 -34.00 1.61
N SER A 160 -4.46 -34.54 0.67
CA SER A 160 -3.30 -35.35 1.06
C SER A 160 -2.30 -34.50 1.82
N PRO A 161 -1.72 -35.01 2.94
CA PRO A 161 -0.77 -34.26 3.78
C PRO A 161 0.44 -33.70 3.00
N GLU A 162 0.80 -34.31 1.88
CA GLU A 162 1.88 -33.86 1.02
C GLU A 162 1.52 -32.67 0.15
N THR A 163 0.29 -32.61 -0.36
CA THR A 163 -0.20 -31.48 -1.18
C THR A 163 -0.28 -30.22 -0.32
N ASP A 164 -0.78 -30.34 0.91
CA ASP A 164 -0.89 -29.22 1.86
C ASP A 164 0.52 -28.70 2.25
N LYS A 165 1.47 -29.59 2.50
CA LYS A 165 2.87 -29.21 2.77
C LYS A 165 3.51 -28.46 1.61
N ARG A 166 3.34 -28.93 0.37
CA ARG A 166 3.87 -28.26 -0.82
C ARG A 166 3.26 -26.89 -1.02
N LEU A 167 1.94 -26.77 -0.84
CA LEU A 167 1.24 -25.49 -0.97
C LEU A 167 1.76 -24.46 0.07
N ARG A 168 1.90 -24.88 1.33
CA ARG A 168 2.44 -24.01 2.39
C ARG A 168 3.87 -23.60 2.13
N HIS A 169 4.73 -24.50 1.69
CA HIS A 169 6.11 -24.19 1.36
C HIS A 169 6.20 -23.20 0.20
N THR A 170 5.43 -23.41 -0.88
CA THR A 170 5.37 -22.44 -1.98
C THR A 170 4.83 -21.08 -1.51
N ALA A 171 3.83 -21.07 -0.65
CA ALA A 171 3.30 -19.83 -0.08
C ALA A 171 4.34 -19.09 0.77
N GLU A 172 5.18 -19.82 1.52
CA GLU A 172 6.28 -19.27 2.30
C GLU A 172 7.33 -18.60 1.41
N GLU A 173 7.79 -19.27 0.37
CA GLU A 173 8.72 -18.71 -0.62
C GLU A 173 8.14 -17.45 -1.30
N VAL A 174 6.88 -17.51 -1.72
CA VAL A 174 6.19 -16.37 -2.33
C VAL A 174 6.06 -15.21 -1.34
N HIS A 175 5.71 -15.50 -0.09
CA HIS A 175 5.59 -14.49 0.96
C HIS A 175 6.93 -13.78 1.22
N GLU A 176 8.01 -14.53 1.33
CA GLU A 176 9.36 -14.00 1.54
C GLU A 176 9.78 -13.10 0.37
N VAL A 177 9.68 -13.60 -0.86
CA VAL A 177 10.06 -12.85 -2.07
C VAL A 177 9.20 -11.58 -2.21
N ALA A 178 7.89 -11.69 -2.02
CA ALA A 178 6.98 -10.55 -2.13
C ALA A 178 7.21 -9.51 -1.02
N SER A 179 7.53 -9.95 0.20
CA SER A 179 7.86 -9.06 1.32
C SER A 179 9.17 -8.32 1.09
N ASN A 180 10.21 -9.00 0.60
CA ASN A 180 11.47 -8.38 0.23
C ASN A 180 11.30 -7.38 -0.91
N LEU A 181 10.49 -7.72 -1.93
CA LEU A 181 10.12 -6.79 -3.01
C LEU A 181 9.38 -5.57 -2.47
N LEU A 182 8.43 -5.77 -1.55
CA LEU A 182 7.67 -4.69 -0.92
C LEU A 182 8.58 -3.71 -0.19
N LEU A 183 9.56 -4.21 0.57
CA LEU A 183 10.55 -3.38 1.27
C LEU A 183 11.48 -2.65 0.30
N PHE A 184 11.90 -3.30 -0.78
CA PHE A 184 12.67 -2.66 -1.84
C PHE A 184 11.87 -1.51 -2.51
N LEU A 185 10.61 -1.76 -2.84
CA LEU A 185 9.73 -0.74 -3.39
C LEU A 185 9.52 0.42 -2.39
N ALA A 186 9.42 0.13 -1.08
CA ALA A 186 9.31 1.17 -0.06
C ALA A 186 10.56 2.05 0.00
N ALA A 187 11.75 1.47 -0.05
CA ALA A 187 12.99 2.22 -0.12
C ALA A 187 13.08 3.10 -1.39
N LEU A 188 12.71 2.53 -2.54
CA LEU A 188 12.66 3.24 -3.82
C LEU A 188 11.63 4.38 -3.80
N HIS A 189 10.46 4.16 -3.18
CA HIS A 189 9.43 5.18 -3.02
C HIS A 189 9.93 6.35 -2.17
N VAL A 190 10.53 6.07 -1.02
CA VAL A 190 11.08 7.13 -0.15
C VAL A 190 12.16 7.93 -0.88
N ALA A 191 13.07 7.25 -1.60
CA ALA A 191 14.08 7.91 -2.42
C ALA A 191 13.44 8.78 -3.52
N GLY A 192 12.42 8.27 -4.21
CA GLY A 192 11.68 9.01 -5.24
C GLY A 192 11.01 10.28 -4.69
N VAL A 193 10.33 10.17 -3.55
CA VAL A 193 9.70 11.32 -2.87
C VAL A 193 10.74 12.37 -2.48
N PHE A 194 11.91 11.95 -2.01
CA PHE A 194 13.00 12.87 -1.65
C PHE A 194 13.56 13.58 -2.89
N VAL A 195 13.87 12.84 -3.96
CA VAL A 195 14.41 13.40 -5.21
C VAL A 195 13.42 14.38 -5.84
N GLU A 196 12.15 13.98 -5.95
CA GLU A 196 11.10 14.83 -6.52
C GLU A 196 10.82 16.07 -5.66
N GLY A 197 10.76 15.91 -4.34
CA GLY A 197 10.59 17.02 -3.41
C GLY A 197 11.71 18.06 -3.53
N ARG A 198 12.95 17.58 -3.72
CA ARG A 198 14.11 18.45 -3.93
C ARG A 198 14.07 19.14 -5.31
N ALA A 199 13.71 18.40 -6.36
CA ALA A 199 13.58 18.96 -7.71
C ALA A 199 12.47 20.02 -7.78
N MET A 200 11.34 19.76 -7.13
CA MET A 200 10.22 20.71 -7.06
C MET A 200 10.43 21.85 -6.04
N ARG A 201 11.47 21.79 -5.22
CA ARG A 201 11.69 22.69 -4.07
C ARG A 201 10.46 22.76 -3.14
N ARG A 202 9.75 21.64 -2.97
CA ARG A 202 8.53 21.52 -2.16
C ARG A 202 8.63 20.34 -1.22
N ASN A 203 8.03 20.47 -0.05
CA ASN A 203 7.90 19.34 0.88
C ASN A 203 6.67 18.50 0.49
N LEU A 204 6.90 17.32 -0.08
CA LEU A 204 5.83 16.41 -0.49
C LEU A 204 5.27 15.56 0.67
N VAL A 205 6.04 15.43 1.76
CA VAL A 205 5.63 14.65 2.94
C VAL A 205 4.63 15.42 3.81
N LYS A 206 4.85 16.74 3.99
CA LYS A 206 4.03 17.56 4.87
C LYS A 206 2.52 17.50 4.58
N PRO A 207 2.05 17.61 3.32
CA PRO A 207 0.62 17.48 3.01
C PRO A 207 0.08 16.09 3.32
N MET A 208 0.91 15.05 3.19
CA MET A 208 0.52 13.67 3.46
C MET A 208 0.39 13.38 4.97
N VAL A 209 1.12 14.09 5.82
CA VAL A 209 1.06 13.94 7.29
C VAL A 209 0.00 14.86 7.90
N LEU A 210 0.12 16.16 7.64
CA LEU A 210 -0.66 17.18 8.35
C LEU A 210 -1.99 17.52 7.65
N GLY A 211 -2.12 17.19 6.37
CA GLY A 211 -3.13 17.82 5.53
C GLY A 211 -2.84 19.32 5.34
N ASP A 212 -3.56 19.96 4.44
CA ASP A 212 -3.45 21.41 4.26
C ASP A 212 -4.44 22.09 5.23
N ARG A 213 -3.96 22.90 6.13
CA ARG A 213 -4.83 23.80 6.88
C ARG A 213 -5.17 24.94 5.93
N ARG A 214 -6.34 24.91 5.33
CA ARG A 214 -6.87 26.12 4.71
C ARG A 214 -6.94 27.20 5.83
N LYS A 215 -6.10 28.22 5.68
CA LYS A 215 -6.36 29.50 6.34
C LYS A 215 -7.24 30.33 5.43
#